data_ae8725df2e875ad671e4298be2766177
#
_entry.id   ae8725df2e875ad671e4298be2766177
#
_cell.length_a   1.000
_cell.length_b   1.000
_cell.length_c   1.000
_cell.angle_alpha   90.00
_cell.angle_beta   90.00
_cell.angle_gamma   90.00
#
_symmetry.space_group_name_H-M   'P 1'
#
loop_
_entity.id
_entity.type
_entity.pdbx_description
1 polymer ?
#
loop_
_entity_poly.entity_id
_entity_poly.type
_entity_poly.pdbx_seq_one_letter_code
_entity_poly.pdbx_strand_id
1 'polypeptide(L)'
;MKSIVFTIIAAAMLTTQCYAATNDSARVMQHIAKAQKYRTSMPTTTNADIQRRKLLLHIARGFLGIPYVAKTLEVNPKESLVVNLRQLDCTTYVENVLAVYECVKNNRTSYADYLYFLRMIRYVGGTVSYPTRQHYFTEWIEENTKKGFVREVNTPNPPFNTRQTLRINFMSTHTEAYPMLKNNPEMVKPIAQMEQRLSGKTYMYIPKGDIKNTRLLRSVIHDGDIIAIITKKKGLDTSHIGIAVWHKDGLHMLNASQIHKK
;
A
#
# COMPACT_ATOMS: atom_id res chain seq x y z
N MET A 1 2.99 47.99 11.77
CA MET A 1 2.72 47.33 10.47
C MET A 1 3.28 45.91 10.33
N LYS A 2 3.91 45.29 11.35
CA LYS A 2 4.45 43.90 11.26
C LYS A 2 3.47 42.80 11.69
N SER A 3 2.36 43.13 12.39
CA SER A 3 1.44 42.15 12.94
C SER A 3 0.39 41.61 11.92
N ILE A 4 0.05 42.40 10.90
CA ILE A 4 -0.99 42.01 9.92
C ILE A 4 -0.48 40.98 8.90
N VAL A 5 0.80 41.00 8.55
CA VAL A 5 1.38 40.07 7.58
C VAL A 5 1.45 38.62 8.13
N PHE A 6 1.72 38.46 9.43
CA PHE A 6 1.77 37.15 10.07
C PHE A 6 0.38 36.45 10.14
N THR A 7 -0.65 37.26 10.39
CA THR A 7 -2.02 36.73 10.50
C THR A 7 -2.58 36.24 9.14
N ILE A 8 -2.23 36.94 8.06
CA ILE A 8 -2.67 36.57 6.70
C ILE A 8 -1.96 35.29 6.20
N ILE A 9 -0.66 35.11 6.51
CA ILE A 9 0.08 33.91 6.12
C ILE A 9 -0.43 32.67 6.89
N ALA A 10 -0.71 32.80 8.19
CA ALA A 10 -1.26 31.70 8.99
C ALA A 10 -2.69 31.33 8.55
N ALA A 11 -3.53 32.28 8.21
CA ALA A 11 -4.88 32.03 7.68
C ALA A 11 -4.86 31.38 6.29
N ALA A 12 -3.94 31.78 5.41
CA ALA A 12 -3.78 31.18 4.09
C ALA A 12 -3.26 29.72 4.16
N MET A 13 -2.35 29.41 5.09
CA MET A 13 -1.87 28.04 5.30
C MET A 13 -2.96 27.12 5.90
N LEU A 14 -3.75 27.62 6.83
CA LEU A 14 -4.87 26.89 7.41
C LEU A 14 -5.99 26.61 6.38
N THR A 15 -6.28 27.56 5.50
CA THR A 15 -7.30 27.41 4.46
C THR A 15 -6.86 26.43 3.37
N THR A 16 -5.59 26.42 2.99
CA THR A 16 -5.07 25.46 2.00
C THR A 16 -5.02 24.04 2.54
N GLN A 17 -4.69 23.82 3.79
CA GLN A 17 -4.73 22.50 4.41
C GLN A 17 -6.18 22.00 4.57
N CYS A 18 -7.11 22.84 4.98
CA CYS A 18 -8.53 22.49 5.08
C CYS A 18 -9.14 22.15 3.71
N TYR A 19 -8.83 22.94 2.68
CA TYR A 19 -9.31 22.70 1.31
C TYR A 19 -8.73 21.41 0.71
N ALA A 20 -7.46 21.09 0.98
CA ALA A 20 -6.84 19.84 0.53
C ALA A 20 -7.48 18.62 1.23
N ALA A 21 -7.72 18.69 2.52
CA ALA A 21 -8.35 17.63 3.30
C ALA A 21 -9.81 17.35 2.85
N THR A 22 -10.57 18.39 2.57
CA THR A 22 -11.95 18.25 2.06
C THR A 22 -11.97 17.63 0.65
N ASN A 23 -10.99 17.96 -0.19
CA ASN A 23 -10.89 17.40 -1.53
C ASN A 23 -10.55 15.89 -1.49
N ASP A 24 -9.63 15.46 -0.61
CA ASP A 24 -9.28 14.04 -0.51
C ASP A 24 -10.43 13.22 0.10
N SER A 25 -11.17 13.73 1.08
CA SER A 25 -12.34 13.04 1.61
C SER A 25 -13.43 12.85 0.55
N ALA A 26 -13.71 13.88 -0.25
CA ALA A 26 -14.66 13.79 -1.36
C ALA A 26 -14.23 12.74 -2.40
N ARG A 27 -12.94 12.67 -2.74
CA ARG A 27 -12.39 11.64 -3.64
C ARG A 27 -12.54 10.23 -3.07
N VAL A 28 -12.23 10.04 -1.78
CA VAL A 28 -12.45 8.76 -1.08
C VAL A 28 -13.90 8.33 -1.19
N MET A 29 -14.83 9.22 -0.84
CA MET A 29 -16.26 8.92 -0.91
C MET A 29 -16.73 8.59 -2.33
N GLN A 30 -16.17 9.26 -3.35
CA GLN A 30 -16.45 8.94 -4.74
C GLN A 30 -15.97 7.53 -5.12
N HIS A 31 -14.75 7.12 -4.69
CA HIS A 31 -14.25 5.76 -4.93
C HIS A 31 -15.13 4.71 -4.23
N ILE A 32 -15.52 4.94 -2.98
CA ILE A 32 -16.41 4.05 -2.25
C ILE A 32 -17.75 3.92 -2.96
N ALA A 33 -18.38 5.03 -3.35
CA ALA A 33 -19.68 5.01 -4.05
C ALA A 33 -19.62 4.27 -5.40
N LYS A 34 -18.56 4.49 -6.19
CA LYS A 34 -18.33 3.75 -7.45
C LYS A 34 -18.17 2.25 -7.21
N ALA A 35 -17.40 1.88 -6.19
CA ALA A 35 -17.16 0.48 -5.83
C ALA A 35 -18.44 -0.21 -5.32
N GLN A 36 -19.26 0.48 -4.51
CA GLN A 36 -20.56 -0.02 -4.07
C GLN A 36 -21.51 -0.24 -5.26
N LYS A 37 -21.63 0.74 -6.15
CA LYS A 37 -22.44 0.62 -7.37
C LYS A 37 -21.99 -0.56 -8.21
N TYR A 38 -20.69 -0.74 -8.40
CA TYR A 38 -20.16 -1.89 -9.14
C TYR A 38 -20.47 -3.21 -8.44
N ARG A 39 -20.29 -3.30 -7.12
CA ARG A 39 -20.61 -4.51 -6.35
C ARG A 39 -22.08 -4.90 -6.49
N THR A 40 -23.00 -3.95 -6.39
CA THR A 40 -24.44 -4.21 -6.51
C THR A 40 -24.87 -4.56 -7.95
N SER A 41 -24.09 -4.19 -8.97
CA SER A 41 -24.37 -4.56 -10.37
C SER A 41 -23.88 -5.98 -10.74
N MET A 42 -23.10 -6.64 -9.88
CA MET A 42 -22.63 -8.00 -10.15
C MET A 42 -23.77 -9.02 -9.96
N PRO A 43 -23.88 -10.03 -10.86
CA PRO A 43 -24.86 -11.08 -10.70
C PRO A 43 -24.68 -11.85 -9.39
N THR A 44 -25.75 -12.11 -8.66
CA THR A 44 -25.75 -12.86 -7.39
C THR A 44 -25.29 -14.29 -7.56
N THR A 45 -25.40 -14.86 -8.76
CA THR A 45 -24.94 -16.21 -9.12
C THR A 45 -23.42 -16.29 -9.32
N THR A 46 -22.70 -15.15 -9.32
CA THR A 46 -21.25 -15.15 -9.48
C THR A 46 -20.58 -15.69 -8.21
N ASN A 47 -19.63 -16.61 -8.37
CA ASN A 47 -18.83 -17.14 -7.27
C ASN A 47 -18.20 -16.01 -6.43
N ALA A 48 -18.22 -16.16 -5.11
CA ALA A 48 -17.77 -15.13 -4.16
C ALA A 48 -16.29 -14.73 -4.36
N ASP A 49 -15.41 -15.68 -4.72
CA ASP A 49 -14.01 -15.37 -5.02
C ASP A 49 -13.86 -14.52 -6.27
N ILE A 50 -14.63 -14.85 -7.31
CA ILE A 50 -14.66 -14.06 -8.55
C ILE A 50 -15.21 -12.65 -8.29
N GLN A 51 -16.26 -12.53 -7.48
CA GLN A 51 -16.81 -11.23 -7.10
C GLN A 51 -15.77 -10.38 -6.37
N ARG A 52 -15.05 -10.96 -5.39
CA ARG A 52 -13.99 -10.28 -4.65
C ARG A 52 -12.88 -9.74 -5.58
N ARG A 53 -12.38 -10.60 -6.46
CA ARG A 53 -11.32 -10.23 -7.42
C ARG A 53 -11.78 -9.14 -8.40
N LYS A 54 -12.96 -9.27 -8.96
CA LYS A 54 -13.55 -8.26 -9.86
C LYS A 54 -13.74 -6.92 -9.16
N LEU A 55 -14.24 -6.91 -7.91
CA LEU A 55 -14.41 -5.70 -7.13
C LEU A 55 -13.06 -5.03 -6.87
N LEU A 56 -12.06 -5.77 -6.42
CA LEU A 56 -10.73 -5.22 -6.14
C LEU A 56 -10.09 -4.64 -7.40
N LEU A 57 -10.15 -5.33 -8.55
CA LEU A 57 -9.66 -4.79 -9.82
C LEU A 57 -10.45 -3.57 -10.29
N HIS A 58 -11.77 -3.52 -10.09
CA HIS A 58 -12.56 -2.34 -10.42
C HIS A 58 -12.10 -1.13 -9.61
N ILE A 59 -11.87 -1.30 -8.30
CA ILE A 59 -11.34 -0.28 -7.42
C ILE A 59 -9.94 0.14 -7.88
N ALA A 60 -9.04 -0.80 -8.10
CA ALA A 60 -7.67 -0.56 -8.52
C ALA A 60 -7.58 0.27 -9.81
N ARG A 61 -8.41 -0.06 -10.80
CA ARG A 61 -8.51 0.71 -12.06
C ARG A 61 -9.06 2.11 -11.87
N GLY A 62 -9.84 2.35 -10.83
CA GLY A 62 -10.33 3.69 -10.49
C GLY A 62 -9.23 4.69 -10.11
N PHE A 63 -8.03 4.21 -9.76
CA PHE A 63 -6.85 5.03 -9.43
C PHE A 63 -5.91 5.26 -10.63
N LEU A 64 -6.21 4.70 -11.80
CA LEU A 64 -5.37 4.90 -12.99
C LEU A 64 -5.31 6.38 -13.39
N GLY A 65 -4.11 6.82 -13.78
CA GLY A 65 -3.86 8.21 -14.20
C GLY A 65 -3.51 9.16 -13.05
N ILE A 66 -3.57 8.72 -11.80
CA ILE A 66 -3.08 9.52 -10.67
C ILE A 66 -1.55 9.62 -10.78
N PRO A 67 -0.95 10.83 -10.68
CA PRO A 67 0.48 11.03 -10.79
C PRO A 67 1.27 10.24 -9.74
N TYR A 68 2.39 9.62 -10.16
CA TYR A 68 3.35 9.03 -9.22
C TYR A 68 4.18 10.11 -8.53
N VAL A 69 4.21 10.07 -7.21
CA VAL A 69 5.10 10.89 -6.39
C VAL A 69 5.66 10.02 -5.25
N ALA A 70 6.98 9.92 -5.17
CA ALA A 70 7.63 9.17 -4.09
C ALA A 70 7.53 9.91 -2.75
N LYS A 71 7.58 9.15 -1.65
CA LYS A 71 7.63 9.69 -0.29
C LYS A 71 6.40 10.54 0.10
N THR A 72 5.23 10.21 -0.43
CA THR A 72 3.98 10.94 -0.12
C THR A 72 3.58 10.90 1.35
N LEU A 73 4.19 10.01 2.15
CA LEU A 73 3.96 9.89 3.59
C LEU A 73 4.96 10.69 4.44
N GLU A 74 6.04 11.24 3.85
CA GLU A 74 7.09 11.97 4.56
C GLU A 74 6.84 13.50 4.57
N VAL A 75 5.57 13.92 4.57
CA VAL A 75 5.18 15.33 4.40
C VAL A 75 5.02 16.10 5.71
N ASN A 76 4.95 15.41 6.83
CA ASN A 76 4.72 16.01 8.14
C ASN A 76 5.95 15.86 9.06
N PRO A 77 6.22 16.82 9.94
CA PRO A 77 7.34 16.73 10.90
C PRO A 77 7.09 15.67 11.99
N LYS A 78 5.85 15.30 12.21
CA LYS A 78 5.44 14.19 13.10
C LYS A 78 4.58 13.21 12.30
N GLU A 79 4.73 11.92 12.61
CA GLU A 79 3.93 10.89 11.97
C GLU A 79 2.44 11.14 12.15
N SER A 80 1.71 11.03 11.06
CA SER A 80 0.26 11.17 11.03
C SER A 80 -0.35 10.30 9.94
N LEU A 81 -1.64 9.98 10.05
CA LEU A 81 -2.35 9.26 9.01
C LEU A 81 -2.58 10.18 7.80
N VAL A 82 -1.67 10.10 6.82
CA VAL A 82 -1.77 10.85 5.57
C VAL A 82 -2.79 10.22 4.65
N VAL A 83 -3.75 11.02 4.15
CA VAL A 83 -4.64 10.68 3.04
C VAL A 83 -4.29 11.57 1.86
N ASN A 84 -3.86 10.96 0.76
CA ASN A 84 -3.55 11.66 -0.48
C ASN A 84 -3.99 10.79 -1.66
N LEU A 85 -5.07 11.21 -2.34
CA LEU A 85 -5.59 10.54 -3.54
C LEU A 85 -5.28 11.33 -4.82
N ARG A 86 -4.40 12.32 -4.73
CA ARG A 86 -3.98 13.16 -5.87
C ARG A 86 -2.60 12.77 -6.38
N GLN A 87 -1.81 12.11 -5.54
CA GLN A 87 -0.45 11.66 -5.82
C GLN A 87 -0.22 10.35 -5.06
N LEU A 88 0.29 9.34 -5.72
CA LEU A 88 0.51 8.02 -5.12
C LEU A 88 1.93 7.52 -5.41
N ASP A 89 2.46 6.75 -4.50
CA ASP A 89 3.53 5.79 -4.75
C ASP A 89 2.96 4.37 -4.80
N CYS A 90 3.80 3.37 -5.04
CA CYS A 90 3.34 1.99 -5.18
C CYS A 90 2.67 1.46 -3.90
N THR A 91 3.16 1.85 -2.73
CA THR A 91 2.61 1.40 -1.44
C THR A 91 1.27 2.09 -1.16
N THR A 92 1.23 3.42 -1.26
CA THR A 92 0.00 4.17 -1.01
C THR A 92 -1.09 3.84 -2.02
N TYR A 93 -0.74 3.49 -3.26
CA TYR A 93 -1.69 2.95 -4.24
C TYR A 93 -2.38 1.68 -3.72
N VAL A 94 -1.61 0.66 -3.32
CA VAL A 94 -2.15 -0.62 -2.84
C VAL A 94 -2.95 -0.43 -1.55
N GLU A 95 -2.45 0.38 -0.61
CA GLU A 95 -3.13 0.67 0.65
C GLU A 95 -4.49 1.35 0.46
N ASN A 96 -4.56 2.36 -0.42
CA ASN A 96 -5.82 3.04 -0.72
C ASN A 96 -6.83 2.12 -1.43
N VAL A 97 -6.38 1.29 -2.38
CA VAL A 97 -7.23 0.29 -3.04
C VAL A 97 -7.79 -0.68 -2.01
N LEU A 98 -6.96 -1.21 -1.11
CA LEU A 98 -7.38 -2.16 -0.10
C LEU A 98 -8.30 -1.53 0.94
N ALA A 99 -8.06 -0.27 1.36
CA ALA A 99 -8.91 0.44 2.29
C ALA A 99 -10.33 0.66 1.72
N VAL A 100 -10.44 1.08 0.46
CA VAL A 100 -11.74 1.20 -0.23
C VAL A 100 -12.42 -0.17 -0.37
N TYR A 101 -11.66 -1.21 -0.70
CA TYR A 101 -12.17 -2.58 -0.80
C TYR A 101 -12.74 -3.06 0.53
N GLU A 102 -12.01 -2.88 1.64
CA GLU A 102 -12.48 -3.27 2.98
C GLU A 102 -13.71 -2.49 3.43
N CYS A 103 -13.81 -1.20 3.09
CA CYS A 103 -15.03 -0.42 3.31
C CYS A 103 -16.24 -1.07 2.65
N VAL A 104 -16.14 -1.37 1.37
CA VAL A 104 -17.25 -1.90 0.58
C VAL A 104 -17.56 -3.36 0.98
N LYS A 105 -16.55 -4.18 1.18
CA LYS A 105 -16.69 -5.58 1.62
C LYS A 105 -17.48 -5.70 2.94
N ASN A 106 -17.20 -4.81 3.89
CA ASN A 106 -17.80 -4.84 5.23
C ASN A 106 -19.05 -3.97 5.36
N ASN A 107 -19.56 -3.35 4.30
CA ASN A 107 -20.67 -2.38 4.32
C ASN A 107 -20.44 -1.19 5.29
N ARG A 108 -19.18 -0.82 5.49
CA ARG A 108 -18.73 0.31 6.30
C ARG A 108 -18.19 1.39 5.37
N THR A 109 -19.03 2.33 4.97
CA THR A 109 -18.79 3.16 3.79
C THR A 109 -18.70 4.65 4.07
N SER A 110 -18.54 5.04 5.33
CA SER A 110 -18.24 6.42 5.72
C SER A 110 -16.75 6.77 5.51
N TYR A 111 -16.43 8.06 5.48
CA TYR A 111 -15.03 8.51 5.48
C TYR A 111 -14.29 8.07 6.74
N ALA A 112 -14.94 8.06 7.89
CA ALA A 112 -14.38 7.56 9.14
C ALA A 112 -14.02 6.06 9.06
N ASP A 113 -14.84 5.25 8.39
CA ASP A 113 -14.53 3.84 8.14
C ASP A 113 -13.31 3.66 7.23
N TYR A 114 -13.20 4.48 6.18
CA TYR A 114 -12.03 4.47 5.33
C TYR A 114 -10.75 4.83 6.12
N LEU A 115 -10.78 5.87 6.96
CA LEU A 115 -9.65 6.22 7.83
C LEU A 115 -9.30 5.08 8.79
N TYR A 116 -10.31 4.41 9.34
CA TYR A 116 -10.11 3.23 10.17
C TYR A 116 -9.36 2.13 9.41
N PHE A 117 -9.85 1.72 8.23
CA PHE A 117 -9.21 0.66 7.47
C PHE A 117 -7.82 1.06 6.97
N LEU A 118 -7.63 2.28 6.46
CA LEU A 118 -6.33 2.76 6.03
C LEU A 118 -5.30 2.74 7.18
N ARG A 119 -5.70 3.17 8.37
CA ARG A 119 -4.87 3.12 9.58
C ARG A 119 -4.51 1.68 9.96
N MET A 120 -5.48 0.79 9.93
CA MET A 120 -5.25 -0.63 10.25
C MET A 120 -4.35 -1.31 9.22
N ILE A 121 -4.44 -0.95 7.94
CA ILE A 121 -3.61 -1.49 6.86
C ILE A 121 -2.17 -0.99 6.96
N ARG A 122 -1.96 0.30 7.26
CA ARG A 122 -0.65 0.97 7.22
C ARG A 122 0.19 0.80 8.47
N TYR A 123 -0.44 0.66 9.62
CA TYR A 123 0.24 0.66 10.92
C TYR A 123 0.05 -0.64 11.68
N VAL A 124 1.11 -1.10 12.37
CA VAL A 124 1.03 -2.22 13.30
C VAL A 124 0.00 -1.90 14.38
N GLY A 125 -0.99 -2.79 14.55
CA GLY A 125 -2.07 -2.59 15.52
C GLY A 125 -2.93 -1.34 15.28
N GLY A 126 -2.77 -0.63 14.16
CA GLY A 126 -3.44 0.64 13.89
C GLY A 126 -2.96 1.82 14.74
N THR A 127 -1.82 1.71 15.41
CA THR A 127 -1.21 2.79 16.21
C THR A 127 -0.40 3.70 15.29
N VAL A 128 -0.81 4.96 15.17
CA VAL A 128 -0.14 5.93 14.28
C VAL A 128 1.13 6.45 14.93
N SER A 129 2.27 5.89 14.52
CA SER A 129 3.60 6.37 14.88
C SER A 129 4.62 5.93 13.83
N TYR A 130 5.73 6.62 13.71
CA TYR A 130 6.74 6.29 12.70
C TYR A 130 7.27 4.85 12.83
N PRO A 131 7.62 4.33 14.03
CA PRO A 131 8.08 2.96 14.19
C PRO A 131 7.03 1.88 13.94
N THR A 132 5.74 2.22 14.00
CA THR A 132 4.64 1.27 13.74
C THR A 132 4.12 1.34 12.31
N ARG A 133 4.57 2.31 11.50
CA ARG A 133 4.31 2.31 10.07
C ARG A 133 5.05 1.12 9.45
N GLN A 134 4.35 0.32 8.68
CA GLN A 134 4.91 -0.90 8.08
C GLN A 134 5.82 -0.53 6.91
N HIS A 135 7.08 -0.18 7.22
CA HIS A 135 8.06 0.34 6.27
C HIS A 135 8.58 -0.72 5.30
N TYR A 136 8.60 -1.99 5.72
CA TYR A 136 9.01 -3.12 4.91
C TYR A 136 7.79 -3.92 4.50
N PHE A 137 7.73 -4.31 3.23
CA PHE A 137 6.53 -4.97 2.72
C PHE A 137 6.33 -6.37 3.30
N THR A 138 7.39 -7.05 3.72
CA THR A 138 7.27 -8.30 4.47
C THR A 138 6.56 -8.12 5.82
N GLU A 139 6.84 -7.04 6.56
CA GLU A 139 6.07 -6.69 7.76
C GLU A 139 4.61 -6.37 7.42
N TRP A 140 4.41 -5.64 6.31
CA TRP A 140 3.08 -5.31 5.83
C TRP A 140 2.25 -6.57 5.51
N ILE A 141 2.84 -7.57 4.84
CA ILE A 141 2.17 -8.85 4.57
C ILE A 141 1.83 -9.56 5.87
N GLU A 142 2.78 -9.71 6.79
CA GLU A 142 2.57 -10.41 8.07
C GLU A 142 1.45 -9.78 8.89
N GLU A 143 1.50 -8.47 9.08
CA GLU A 143 0.52 -7.74 9.89
C GLU A 143 -0.87 -7.71 9.25
N ASN A 144 -0.95 -7.55 7.94
CA ASN A 144 -2.24 -7.57 7.25
C ASN A 144 -2.81 -8.99 7.09
N THR A 145 -1.96 -10.02 7.08
CA THR A 145 -2.40 -11.41 7.18
C THR A 145 -3.00 -11.73 8.56
N LYS A 146 -2.34 -11.31 9.65
CA LYS A 146 -2.87 -11.46 11.02
C LYS A 146 -4.24 -10.78 11.20
N LYS A 147 -4.46 -9.66 10.51
CA LYS A 147 -5.74 -8.91 10.55
C LYS A 147 -6.79 -9.46 9.59
N GLY A 148 -6.45 -10.42 8.74
CA GLY A 148 -7.36 -11.02 7.76
C GLY A 148 -7.67 -10.13 6.55
N PHE A 149 -6.90 -9.08 6.31
CA PHE A 149 -7.05 -8.21 5.13
C PHE A 149 -6.45 -8.84 3.88
N VAL A 150 -5.36 -9.59 4.04
CA VAL A 150 -4.71 -10.35 2.97
C VAL A 150 -4.40 -11.78 3.43
N ARG A 151 -4.01 -12.62 2.50
CA ARG A 151 -3.47 -13.94 2.75
C ARG A 151 -2.23 -14.12 1.89
N GLU A 152 -1.13 -14.52 2.50
CA GLU A 152 0.09 -14.81 1.76
C GLU A 152 -0.12 -16.03 0.85
N VAL A 153 0.37 -15.93 -0.39
CA VAL A 153 0.41 -17.00 -1.38
C VAL A 153 1.87 -17.25 -1.73
N ASN A 154 2.44 -18.33 -1.18
CA ASN A 154 3.84 -18.74 -1.39
C ASN A 154 3.96 -20.22 -1.71
N THR A 155 2.84 -20.88 -1.96
CA THR A 155 2.69 -22.29 -2.35
C THR A 155 1.66 -22.39 -3.46
N PRO A 156 1.62 -23.44 -4.29
CA PRO A 156 2.47 -24.64 -4.24
C PRO A 156 3.90 -24.40 -4.78
N ASN A 157 4.74 -25.43 -4.57
CA ASN A 157 6.05 -25.52 -5.19
C ASN A 157 6.05 -26.69 -6.19
N PRO A 158 6.19 -26.47 -7.55
CA PRO A 158 6.21 -25.16 -8.20
C PRO A 158 4.84 -24.44 -8.16
N PRO A 159 4.73 -23.14 -8.46
CA PRO A 159 5.75 -22.27 -9.11
C PRO A 159 6.68 -21.52 -8.14
N PHE A 160 6.40 -21.52 -6.82
CA PHE A 160 7.25 -20.88 -5.82
C PHE A 160 8.45 -21.79 -5.50
N ASN A 161 9.49 -21.74 -6.33
CA ASN A 161 10.60 -22.69 -6.34
C ASN A 161 11.92 -22.13 -5.83
N THR A 162 11.98 -20.85 -5.49
CA THR A 162 13.19 -20.18 -5.07
C THR A 162 13.02 -19.54 -3.70
N ARG A 163 14.07 -19.59 -2.87
CA ARG A 163 14.09 -19.14 -1.49
C ARG A 163 14.87 -17.84 -1.34
N GLN A 164 14.35 -16.90 -0.57
CA GLN A 164 15.06 -15.73 -0.09
C GLN A 164 15.05 -15.69 1.45
N THR A 165 16.23 -15.58 2.05
CA THR A 165 16.36 -15.27 3.48
C THR A 165 16.61 -13.79 3.64
N LEU A 166 15.80 -13.12 4.43
CA LEU A 166 15.87 -11.68 4.65
C LEU A 166 17.08 -11.28 5.48
N ARG A 167 17.68 -10.15 5.11
CA ARG A 167 18.71 -9.43 5.89
C ARG A 167 18.33 -7.95 5.84
N ILE A 168 17.54 -7.53 6.82
CA ILE A 168 16.89 -6.21 6.86
C ILE A 168 17.64 -5.30 7.81
N ASN A 169 18.15 -4.16 7.30
CA ASN A 169 18.83 -3.13 8.09
C ASN A 169 18.96 -1.79 7.34
N PHE A 170 18.19 -1.60 6.27
CA PHE A 170 18.43 -0.44 5.39
C PHE A 170 18.12 0.89 6.07
N MET A 171 16.99 1.00 6.78
CA MET A 171 16.58 2.26 7.38
C MET A 171 17.50 2.66 8.55
N SER A 172 17.84 1.71 9.43
CA SER A 172 18.70 1.98 10.57
C SER A 172 20.15 2.32 10.19
N THR A 173 20.63 1.84 9.01
CA THR A 173 21.98 2.11 8.51
C THR A 173 22.06 3.28 7.52
N HIS A 174 20.93 3.81 7.05
CA HIS A 174 20.85 4.92 6.09
C HIS A 174 19.91 6.01 6.61
N THR A 175 20.09 6.40 7.86
CA THR A 175 19.19 7.34 8.59
C THR A 175 19.05 8.69 7.88
N GLU A 176 20.09 9.14 7.18
CA GLU A 176 20.09 10.39 6.40
C GLU A 176 19.04 10.40 5.26
N ALA A 177 18.62 9.23 4.78
CA ALA A 177 17.60 9.12 3.74
C ALA A 177 16.16 9.34 4.26
N TYR A 178 15.99 9.39 5.59
CA TYR A 178 14.69 9.40 6.27
C TYR A 178 14.58 10.60 7.21
N PRO A 179 13.76 11.62 6.91
CA PRO A 179 13.64 12.81 7.74
C PRO A 179 13.35 12.55 9.23
N MET A 180 12.54 11.53 9.52
CA MET A 180 12.17 11.12 10.89
C MET A 180 13.31 10.44 11.65
N LEU A 181 14.31 9.88 10.96
CA LEU A 181 15.44 9.17 11.58
C LEU A 181 16.69 10.05 11.66
N LYS A 182 16.80 11.04 10.77
CA LYS A 182 17.94 11.92 10.70
C LYS A 182 18.14 12.64 12.04
N ASN A 183 19.32 12.51 12.62
CA ASN A 183 19.68 13.10 13.92
C ASN A 183 18.71 12.72 15.08
N ASN A 184 18.06 11.57 15.00
CA ASN A 184 17.08 11.12 16.00
C ASN A 184 17.34 9.66 16.43
N PRO A 185 18.37 9.41 17.29
CA PRO A 185 18.72 8.06 17.75
C PRO A 185 17.57 7.31 18.43
N GLU A 186 16.72 8.02 19.17
CA GLU A 186 15.57 7.43 19.86
C GLU A 186 14.56 6.85 18.87
N MET A 187 14.42 7.45 17.68
CA MET A 187 13.55 6.95 16.62
C MET A 187 14.23 5.81 15.85
N VAL A 188 15.55 5.80 15.72
CA VAL A 188 16.30 4.74 15.03
C VAL A 188 16.23 3.43 15.79
N LYS A 189 16.29 3.45 17.13
CA LYS A 189 16.28 2.26 17.97
C LYS A 189 15.08 1.33 17.72
N PRO A 190 13.81 1.76 17.76
CA PRO A 190 12.68 0.89 17.46
C PRO A 190 12.65 0.42 16.00
N ILE A 191 13.16 1.21 15.03
CA ILE A 191 13.30 0.76 13.65
C ILE A 191 14.32 -0.37 13.55
N ALA A 192 15.49 -0.27 14.19
CA ALA A 192 16.48 -1.33 14.21
C ALA A 192 15.95 -2.63 14.87
N GLN A 193 15.14 -2.50 15.91
CA GLN A 193 14.47 -3.65 16.54
C GLN A 193 13.48 -4.34 15.59
N MET A 194 12.70 -3.55 14.83
CA MET A 194 11.79 -4.07 13.81
C MET A 194 12.58 -4.79 12.70
N GLU A 195 13.66 -4.20 12.20
CA GLU A 195 14.52 -4.79 11.18
C GLU A 195 15.17 -6.10 11.66
N GLN A 196 15.60 -6.16 12.92
CA GLN A 196 16.12 -7.38 13.53
C GLN A 196 15.07 -8.49 13.59
N ARG A 197 13.83 -8.16 13.97
CA ARG A 197 12.71 -9.12 14.01
C ARG A 197 12.36 -9.69 12.62
N LEU A 198 12.53 -8.92 11.56
CA LEU A 198 12.28 -9.36 10.18
C LEU A 198 13.43 -10.17 9.62
N SER A 199 14.68 -9.91 10.05
CA SER A 199 15.86 -10.60 9.56
C SER A 199 15.86 -12.09 9.96
N GLY A 200 16.44 -12.93 9.08
CA GLY A 200 16.47 -14.37 9.24
C GLY A 200 15.23 -15.12 8.76
N LYS A 201 14.10 -14.43 8.54
CA LYS A 201 12.90 -15.03 7.96
C LYS A 201 13.14 -15.41 6.50
N THR A 202 12.47 -16.47 6.07
CA THR A 202 12.63 -17.02 4.72
C THR A 202 11.30 -17.02 4.00
N TYR A 203 11.32 -16.54 2.76
CA TYR A 203 10.16 -16.49 1.87
C TYR A 203 10.46 -17.24 0.58
N MET A 204 9.42 -17.92 0.06
CA MET A 204 9.46 -18.54 -1.26
C MET A 204 8.97 -17.55 -2.31
N TYR A 205 9.59 -17.55 -3.49
CA TYR A 205 9.20 -16.67 -4.58
C TYR A 205 9.35 -17.34 -5.95
N ILE A 206 8.79 -16.69 -6.97
CA ILE A 206 8.88 -17.11 -8.37
C ILE A 206 9.92 -16.22 -9.05
N PRO A 207 11.04 -16.76 -9.56
CA PRO A 207 12.01 -16.00 -10.33
C PRO A 207 11.35 -15.33 -11.55
N LYS A 208 11.78 -14.10 -11.89
CA LYS A 208 11.21 -13.36 -13.02
C LYS A 208 11.21 -14.15 -14.33
N GLY A 209 12.25 -14.95 -14.58
CA GLY A 209 12.36 -15.81 -15.78
C GLY A 209 11.33 -16.94 -15.84
N ASP A 210 10.74 -17.29 -14.70
CA ASP A 210 9.74 -18.35 -14.58
C ASP A 210 8.29 -17.81 -14.63
N ILE A 211 8.13 -16.49 -14.67
CA ILE A 211 6.83 -15.85 -14.84
C ILE A 211 6.43 -15.95 -16.32
N LYS A 212 5.76 -17.06 -16.65
CA LYS A 212 5.29 -17.38 -18.00
C LYS A 212 3.78 -17.50 -18.02
N ASN A 213 3.18 -17.30 -19.19
CA ASN A 213 1.73 -17.45 -19.37
C ASN A 213 1.34 -18.96 -19.41
N THR A 214 1.43 -19.62 -18.28
CA THR A 214 1.12 -21.07 -18.14
C THR A 214 -0.16 -21.29 -17.36
N ARG A 215 -0.79 -22.47 -17.58
CA ARG A 215 -1.95 -22.89 -16.80
C ARG A 215 -1.64 -22.95 -15.30
N LEU A 216 -0.44 -23.45 -14.94
CA LEU A 216 -0.01 -23.53 -13.55
C LEU A 216 0.06 -22.12 -12.91
N LEU A 217 0.70 -21.15 -13.56
CA LEU A 217 0.81 -19.82 -12.98
C LEU A 217 -0.57 -19.15 -12.85
N ARG A 218 -1.45 -19.33 -13.84
CA ARG A 218 -2.84 -18.83 -13.78
C ARG A 218 -3.70 -19.48 -12.69
N SER A 219 -3.38 -20.72 -12.29
CA SER A 219 -4.12 -21.38 -11.20
C SER A 219 -3.67 -20.95 -9.81
N VAL A 220 -2.55 -20.25 -9.70
CA VAL A 220 -1.96 -19.81 -8.42
C VAL A 220 -2.04 -18.31 -8.24
N ILE A 221 -1.64 -17.55 -9.26
CA ILE A 221 -1.72 -16.08 -9.25
C ILE A 221 -3.00 -15.66 -9.97
N HIS A 222 -3.82 -14.88 -9.29
CA HIS A 222 -5.11 -14.47 -9.82
C HIS A 222 -5.19 -12.95 -10.00
N ASP A 223 -6.14 -12.53 -10.80
CA ASP A 223 -6.53 -11.13 -10.90
C ASP A 223 -6.86 -10.56 -9.51
N GLY A 224 -6.25 -9.43 -9.18
CA GLY A 224 -6.45 -8.78 -7.89
C GLY A 224 -5.46 -9.21 -6.79
N ASP A 225 -4.61 -10.20 -7.02
CA ASP A 225 -3.56 -10.54 -6.05
C ASP A 225 -2.53 -9.39 -5.97
N ILE A 226 -2.01 -9.16 -4.77
CA ILE A 226 -0.94 -8.17 -4.57
C ILE A 226 0.40 -8.84 -4.88
N ILE A 227 1.17 -8.23 -5.79
CA ILE A 227 2.49 -8.69 -6.19
C ILE A 227 3.54 -7.80 -5.53
N ALA A 228 4.55 -8.43 -4.91
CA ALA A 228 5.76 -7.78 -4.42
C ALA A 228 6.96 -8.19 -5.29
N ILE A 229 7.72 -7.20 -5.75
CA ILE A 229 8.97 -7.43 -6.47
C ILE A 229 10.11 -7.38 -5.47
N ILE A 230 10.72 -8.52 -5.23
CA ILE A 230 11.89 -8.62 -4.34
C ILE A 230 13.10 -7.89 -4.96
N THR A 231 14.02 -7.44 -4.11
CA THR A 231 15.20 -6.69 -4.54
C THR A 231 16.50 -7.38 -4.14
N LYS A 232 17.56 -7.13 -4.94
CA LYS A 232 18.94 -7.48 -4.58
C LYS A 232 19.64 -6.38 -3.77
N LYS A 233 18.99 -5.24 -3.54
CA LYS A 233 19.56 -4.15 -2.75
C LYS A 233 19.71 -4.61 -1.30
N LYS A 234 20.95 -4.54 -0.80
CA LYS A 234 21.27 -4.97 0.57
C LYS A 234 20.43 -4.22 1.60
N GLY A 235 19.93 -4.92 2.60
CA GLY A 235 19.15 -4.35 3.69
C GLY A 235 17.68 -4.10 3.40
N LEU A 236 17.20 -4.36 2.16
CA LEU A 236 15.80 -4.25 1.76
C LEU A 236 15.19 -5.62 1.41
N ASP A 237 13.89 -5.73 1.55
CA ASP A 237 13.10 -6.90 1.16
C ASP A 237 12.57 -6.79 -0.28
N THR A 238 11.89 -5.69 -0.58
CA THR A 238 11.21 -5.44 -1.85
C THR A 238 11.61 -4.10 -2.46
N SER A 239 11.40 -3.94 -3.75
CA SER A 239 11.63 -2.67 -4.47
C SER A 239 10.36 -2.05 -5.00
N HIS A 240 9.28 -2.84 -5.16
CA HIS A 240 8.05 -2.37 -5.76
C HIS A 240 6.90 -3.31 -5.44
N ILE A 241 5.67 -2.78 -5.44
CA ILE A 241 4.44 -3.55 -5.26
C ILE A 241 3.35 -3.07 -6.23
N GLY A 242 2.38 -3.93 -6.47
CA GLY A 242 1.22 -3.62 -7.31
C GLY A 242 0.20 -4.75 -7.29
N ILE A 243 -0.77 -4.69 -8.18
CA ILE A 243 -1.91 -5.61 -8.24
C ILE A 243 -1.86 -6.38 -9.55
N ALA A 244 -1.92 -7.72 -9.45
CA ALA A 244 -1.89 -8.63 -10.58
C ALA A 244 -3.10 -8.44 -11.50
N VAL A 245 -2.85 -8.47 -12.79
CA VAL A 245 -3.89 -8.55 -13.81
C VAL A 245 -3.44 -9.43 -14.97
N TRP A 246 -4.26 -10.39 -15.35
CA TRP A 246 -3.98 -11.26 -16.46
C TRP A 246 -4.51 -10.68 -17.77
N HIS A 247 -3.64 -10.58 -18.76
CA HIS A 247 -3.98 -10.30 -20.14
C HIS A 247 -3.78 -11.56 -21.01
N LYS A 248 -4.06 -11.45 -22.32
CA LYS A 248 -3.87 -12.56 -23.28
C LYS A 248 -2.40 -12.94 -23.42
N ASP A 249 -1.52 -11.96 -23.37
CA ASP A 249 -0.07 -12.08 -23.51
C ASP A 249 0.66 -12.47 -22.21
N GLY A 250 0.01 -12.37 -21.04
CA GLY A 250 0.63 -12.79 -19.79
C GLY A 250 0.14 -12.05 -18.55
N LEU A 251 0.94 -12.18 -17.49
CA LEU A 251 0.73 -11.51 -16.21
C LEU A 251 1.25 -10.07 -16.29
N HIS A 252 0.40 -9.13 -16.00
CA HIS A 252 0.70 -7.71 -15.87
C HIS A 252 0.50 -7.24 -14.43
N MET A 253 0.94 -6.03 -14.13
CA MET A 253 0.79 -5.43 -12.81
C MET A 253 0.24 -4.00 -12.93
N LEU A 254 -0.91 -3.76 -12.30
CA LEU A 254 -1.39 -2.40 -12.03
C LEU A 254 -0.58 -1.82 -10.87
N ASN A 255 0.04 -0.68 -11.07
CA ASN A 255 0.89 -0.06 -10.05
C ASN A 255 1.00 1.45 -10.27
N ALA A 256 1.34 2.19 -9.22
CA ALA A 256 1.83 3.56 -9.37
C ALA A 256 3.33 3.48 -9.73
N SER A 257 3.71 3.96 -10.91
CA SER A 257 5.02 3.73 -11.51
C SER A 257 5.86 5.00 -11.62
N GLN A 258 7.05 4.99 -11.03
CA GLN A 258 8.04 6.05 -11.21
C GLN A 258 8.50 6.16 -12.68
N ILE A 259 8.56 5.04 -13.41
CA ILE A 259 9.00 5.01 -14.81
C ILE A 259 7.97 5.70 -15.70
N HIS A 260 6.68 5.42 -15.48
CA HIS A 260 5.58 5.98 -16.27
C HIS A 260 4.99 7.25 -15.65
N LYS A 261 5.47 7.67 -14.46
CA LYS A 261 5.02 8.85 -13.69
C LYS A 261 3.51 8.85 -13.37
N LYS A 262 2.90 7.71 -13.37
CA LYS A 262 1.48 7.51 -13.04
C LYS A 262 1.25 6.08 -12.54
#